data_4ac884309051bfa57d5d415846095159
#
_entry.id   4ac884309051bfa57d5d415846095159
#
_cell.length_a   1.000
_cell.length_b   1.000
_cell.length_c   1.000
_cell.angle_alpha   90.00
_cell.angle_beta   90.00
_cell.angle_gamma   90.00
#
_symmetry.space_group_name_H-M   'P 1'
#
loop_
_entity.id
_entity.type
_entity.pdbx_description
1 polymer ?
#
loop_
_entity_poly.entity_id
_entity_poly.type
_entity_poly.pdbx_seq_one_letter_code
_entity_poly.pdbx_strand_id
1 'polypeptide(L)'
;LAAALARRLAQLADDPEGTLFFGRIDLDGTGHEPAEVFHIGRRHVSDPEGDPLVVDWRAPVSTPFYRATRTEPMGVAVRRRYGFQRGALTGFEDESLTAPGPGAESSAILEAEIERPRTGPMRDIVATIQPEQDVIVRSGIDRTVVVQGAPGTGKTAVGLHRAAYLLYSHRERVSRAGMTVVGPNASFLRYIRDVLPALGEVDATQTTVEQIVPAHGRQRGPDPAGPGREAGVDRYYGGRVEATGFRVAD
;
A
#
# COMPACT_ATOMS: atom_id res chain seq x y z
N LEU A 1 19.89 -20.24 -9.28
CA LEU A 1 18.74 -20.56 -8.43
C LEU A 1 19.05 -20.26 -6.96
N ALA A 2 20.09 -20.90 -6.36
CA ALA A 2 20.43 -20.74 -4.95
C ALA A 2 20.65 -19.29 -4.50
N ALA A 3 21.40 -18.49 -5.28
CA ALA A 3 21.63 -17.08 -4.99
C ALA A 3 20.34 -16.24 -5.07
N ALA A 4 19.42 -16.57 -5.99
CA ALA A 4 18.12 -15.89 -6.07
C ALA A 4 17.21 -16.25 -4.88
N LEU A 5 17.20 -17.52 -4.47
CA LEU A 5 16.46 -17.95 -3.28
C LEU A 5 17.03 -17.34 -2.00
N ALA A 6 18.37 -17.32 -1.84
CA ALA A 6 19.00 -16.67 -0.69
C ALA A 6 18.67 -15.17 -0.60
N ARG A 7 18.69 -14.47 -1.74
CA ARG A 7 18.28 -13.06 -1.80
C ARG A 7 16.81 -12.88 -1.42
N ARG A 8 15.92 -13.75 -1.92
CA ARG A 8 14.50 -13.72 -1.60
C ARG A 8 14.25 -13.98 -0.11
N LEU A 9 14.93 -14.96 0.48
CA LEU A 9 14.86 -15.23 1.92
C LEU A 9 15.35 -14.03 2.74
N ALA A 10 16.45 -13.40 2.35
CA ALA A 10 16.96 -12.22 3.04
C ALA A 10 16.01 -11.01 2.95
N GLN A 11 15.31 -10.85 1.82
CA GLN A 11 14.29 -9.81 1.64
C GLN A 11 12.99 -10.07 2.41
N LEU A 12 12.71 -11.34 2.71
CA LEU A 12 11.54 -11.77 3.49
C LEU A 12 11.89 -12.03 4.96
N ALA A 13 13.17 -11.86 5.35
CA ALA A 13 13.57 -11.97 6.75
C ALA A 13 12.77 -11.00 7.62
N ASP A 14 12.31 -11.48 8.75
CA ASP A 14 11.56 -10.65 9.67
C ASP A 14 12.43 -9.53 10.20
N ASP A 15 11.88 -8.32 10.21
CA ASP A 15 12.43 -7.19 10.93
C ASP A 15 12.15 -7.44 12.44
N PRO A 16 13.19 -7.64 13.28
CA PRO A 16 12.97 -7.87 14.71
C PRO A 16 12.28 -6.71 15.44
N GLU A 17 12.34 -5.50 14.87
CA GLU A 17 11.62 -4.33 15.34
C GLU A 17 10.24 -4.18 14.68
N GLY A 18 9.94 -5.01 13.69
CA GLY A 18 8.67 -5.05 12.98
C GLY A 18 7.56 -5.63 13.84
N THR A 19 6.39 -5.00 13.84
CA THR A 19 5.22 -5.50 14.56
C THR A 19 4.50 -6.56 13.75
N LEU A 20 4.10 -7.67 14.38
CA LEU A 20 3.31 -8.74 13.72
C LEU A 20 1.95 -8.22 13.27
N PHE A 21 1.29 -7.44 14.11
CA PHE A 21 -0.02 -6.85 13.85
C PHE A 21 -0.03 -5.38 14.25
N PHE A 22 -0.99 -4.64 13.75
CA PHE A 22 -1.19 -3.21 14.05
C PHE A 22 -2.65 -2.89 14.37
N GLY A 23 -3.55 -3.83 14.11
CA GLY A 23 -4.98 -3.67 14.35
C GLY A 23 -5.67 -4.95 14.75
N ARG A 24 -6.92 -4.80 15.22
CA ARG A 24 -7.84 -5.89 15.53
C ARG A 24 -9.25 -5.45 15.19
N ILE A 25 -10.05 -6.37 14.70
CA ILE A 25 -11.49 -6.21 14.57
C ILE A 25 -12.18 -7.34 15.35
N ASP A 26 -13.20 -6.97 16.11
CA ASP A 26 -14.12 -7.88 16.78
C ASP A 26 -15.41 -7.83 15.98
N LEU A 27 -15.76 -8.91 15.31
CA LEU A 27 -17.00 -9.02 14.56
C LEU A 27 -18.17 -9.25 15.52
N ASP A 28 -19.29 -8.63 15.20
CA ASP A 28 -20.54 -8.87 15.93
C ASP A 28 -21.07 -10.23 15.53
N GLY A 29 -21.25 -11.12 16.50
CA GLY A 29 -21.86 -12.42 16.25
C GLY A 29 -23.31 -12.25 15.81
N THR A 30 -23.62 -12.48 14.54
CA THR A 30 -24.98 -12.44 14.04
C THR A 30 -25.71 -13.77 14.28
N GLY A 31 -26.63 -13.78 15.22
CA GLY A 31 -27.58 -14.87 15.41
C GLY A 31 -26.99 -16.15 16.02
N HIS A 32 -26.47 -17.08 15.24
CA HIS A 32 -25.99 -18.40 15.69
C HIS A 32 -24.47 -18.54 15.56
N GLU A 33 -23.78 -17.56 14.98
CA GLU A 33 -22.32 -17.58 14.82
C GLU A 33 -21.66 -16.87 16.00
N PRO A 34 -20.60 -17.47 16.58
CA PRO A 34 -19.85 -16.82 17.66
C PRO A 34 -19.18 -15.54 17.14
N ALA A 35 -19.00 -14.57 18.04
CA ALA A 35 -18.20 -13.39 17.76
C ALA A 35 -16.75 -13.82 17.39
N GLU A 36 -16.29 -13.39 16.26
CA GLU A 36 -14.93 -13.70 15.76
C GLU A 36 -14.00 -12.49 15.97
N VAL A 37 -12.75 -12.77 16.28
CA VAL A 37 -11.72 -11.76 16.51
C VAL A 37 -10.57 -12.00 15.54
N PHE A 38 -10.23 -10.97 14.77
CA PHE A 38 -9.11 -11.01 13.83
C PHE A 38 -8.07 -9.94 14.14
N HIS A 39 -6.82 -10.36 14.38
CA HIS A 39 -5.69 -9.45 14.39
C HIS A 39 -5.24 -9.18 12.96
N ILE A 40 -5.04 -7.91 12.63
CA ILE A 40 -4.67 -7.47 11.28
C ILE A 40 -3.19 -7.09 11.27
N GLY A 41 -2.45 -7.69 10.36
CA GLY A 41 -1.01 -7.46 10.23
C GLY A 41 -0.54 -7.32 8.79
N ARG A 42 0.77 -7.15 8.61
CA ARG A 42 1.41 -7.02 7.30
C ARG A 42 1.41 -8.30 6.51
N ARG A 43 1.43 -9.44 7.21
CA ARG A 43 1.47 -10.78 6.64
C ARG A 43 0.55 -11.70 7.42
N HIS A 44 0.11 -12.75 6.77
CA HIS A 44 -0.61 -13.83 7.44
C HIS A 44 0.33 -14.65 8.32
N VAL A 45 -0.11 -14.96 9.53
CA VAL A 45 0.58 -15.86 10.47
C VAL A 45 -0.45 -16.84 11.01
N SER A 46 -0.12 -18.12 10.95
CA SER A 46 -0.93 -19.19 11.53
C SER A 46 -0.17 -19.88 12.67
N ASP A 47 -0.92 -20.51 13.56
CA ASP A 47 -0.36 -21.46 14.50
C ASP A 47 0.02 -22.80 13.82
N PRO A 48 0.60 -23.78 14.55
CA PRO A 48 0.94 -25.08 14.00
C PRO A 48 -0.27 -25.90 13.53
N GLU A 49 -1.46 -25.63 14.06
CA GLU A 49 -2.73 -26.26 13.73
C GLU A 49 -3.34 -25.67 12.45
N GLY A 50 -2.87 -24.50 12.01
CA GLY A 50 -3.30 -23.79 10.82
C GLY A 50 -4.31 -22.68 11.08
N ASP A 51 -4.65 -22.41 12.33
CA ASP A 51 -5.56 -21.35 12.71
C ASP A 51 -4.90 -19.96 12.56
N PRO A 52 -5.60 -18.94 12.06
CA PRO A 52 -5.03 -17.63 11.80
C PRO A 52 -4.80 -16.85 13.10
N LEU A 53 -3.54 -16.65 13.48
CA LEU A 53 -3.14 -15.74 14.56
C LEU A 53 -3.14 -14.29 14.12
N VAL A 54 -2.70 -14.02 12.88
CA VAL A 54 -2.71 -12.72 12.25
C VAL A 54 -3.20 -12.86 10.81
N VAL A 55 -4.16 -12.05 10.43
CA VAL A 55 -4.67 -11.99 9.06
C VAL A 55 -3.96 -10.88 8.28
N ASP A 56 -3.60 -11.20 7.04
CA ASP A 56 -3.00 -10.22 6.13
C ASP A 56 -3.95 -9.05 5.87
N TRP A 57 -3.44 -7.83 5.94
CA TRP A 57 -4.20 -6.60 5.69
C TRP A 57 -4.91 -6.57 4.33
N ARG A 58 -4.39 -7.33 3.34
CA ARG A 58 -4.94 -7.42 1.98
C ARG A 58 -6.13 -8.37 1.88
N ALA A 59 -6.30 -9.27 2.83
CA ALA A 59 -7.41 -10.23 2.84
C ALA A 59 -8.77 -9.50 2.88
N PRO A 60 -9.82 -10.06 2.26
CA PRO A 60 -11.15 -9.47 2.28
C PRO A 60 -11.68 -9.17 3.68
N VAL A 61 -11.45 -10.08 4.65
CA VAL A 61 -11.87 -9.94 6.04
C VAL A 61 -11.21 -8.74 6.74
N SER A 62 -10.07 -8.25 6.24
CA SER A 62 -9.39 -7.06 6.78
C SER A 62 -9.99 -5.73 6.26
N THR A 63 -10.87 -5.76 5.26
CA THR A 63 -11.47 -4.55 4.67
C THR A 63 -12.22 -3.70 5.70
N PRO A 64 -13.03 -4.27 6.62
CA PRO A 64 -13.74 -3.49 7.61
C PRO A 64 -12.83 -2.73 8.58
N PHE A 65 -11.59 -3.20 8.83
CA PHE A 65 -10.62 -2.45 9.63
C PHE A 65 -10.38 -1.04 9.09
N TYR A 66 -10.39 -0.87 7.76
CA TYR A 66 -10.15 0.42 7.10
C TYR A 66 -11.43 1.20 6.85
N ARG A 67 -12.53 0.52 6.49
CA ARG A 67 -13.74 1.16 5.93
C ARG A 67 -14.92 1.22 6.87
N ALA A 68 -14.98 0.35 7.88
CA ALA A 68 -16.12 0.34 8.78
C ALA A 68 -16.27 1.69 9.48
N THR A 69 -17.50 2.16 9.53
CA THR A 69 -17.91 3.39 10.22
C THR A 69 -19.10 3.08 11.11
N ARG A 70 -19.49 4.01 12.00
CA ARG A 70 -20.69 3.85 12.81
C ARG A 70 -21.98 3.79 11.99
N THR A 71 -21.99 4.45 10.83
CA THR A 71 -23.13 4.42 9.91
C THR A 71 -23.15 3.16 9.06
N GLU A 72 -21.97 2.56 8.81
CA GLU A 72 -21.79 1.32 8.07
C GLU A 72 -20.76 0.44 8.80
N PRO A 73 -21.15 -0.29 9.86
CA PRO A 73 -20.23 -1.05 10.70
C PRO A 73 -19.59 -2.25 9.99
N MET A 74 -20.13 -2.72 8.89
CA MET A 74 -19.63 -3.87 8.12
C MET A 74 -19.45 -5.14 8.98
N GLY A 75 -20.30 -5.33 9.99
CA GLY A 75 -20.21 -6.46 10.92
C GLY A 75 -19.18 -6.28 12.05
N VAL A 76 -18.51 -5.14 12.16
CA VAL A 76 -17.53 -4.87 13.23
C VAL A 76 -18.22 -4.21 14.42
N ALA A 77 -18.11 -4.82 15.59
CA ALA A 77 -18.54 -4.23 16.86
C ALA A 77 -17.47 -3.31 17.45
N VAL A 78 -16.20 -3.77 17.44
CA VAL A 78 -15.07 -3.01 17.96
C VAL A 78 -13.91 -3.06 16.97
N ARG A 79 -13.33 -1.90 16.72
CA ARG A 79 -12.05 -1.77 16.00
C ARG A 79 -11.00 -1.31 17.00
N ARG A 80 -9.89 -2.07 17.13
CA ARG A 80 -8.74 -1.72 17.96
C ARG A 80 -7.55 -1.36 17.11
N ARG A 81 -6.89 -0.25 17.43
CA ARG A 81 -5.59 0.13 16.91
C ARG A 81 -4.53 -0.03 17.98
N TYR A 82 -3.37 -0.52 17.60
CA TYR A 82 -2.23 -0.71 18.49
C TYR A 82 -1.12 0.29 18.18
N GLY A 83 -0.59 0.92 19.22
CA GLY A 83 0.61 1.75 19.16
C GLY A 83 1.85 0.94 19.51
N PHE A 84 2.90 1.08 18.70
CA PHE A 84 4.18 0.41 18.94
C PHE A 84 5.32 1.41 18.85
N GLN A 85 6.35 1.19 19.68
CA GLN A 85 7.60 1.91 19.61
C GLN A 85 8.76 0.91 19.73
N ARG A 86 9.62 0.83 18.71
CA ARG A 86 10.75 -0.11 18.63
C ARG A 86 10.34 -1.57 18.92
N GLY A 87 9.26 -2.00 18.29
CA GLY A 87 8.72 -3.35 18.49
C GLY A 87 7.96 -3.59 19.79
N ALA A 88 8.01 -2.68 20.76
CA ALA A 88 7.26 -2.79 22.01
C ALA A 88 5.88 -2.14 21.92
N LEU A 89 4.85 -2.84 22.41
CA LEU A 89 3.50 -2.31 22.53
C LEU A 89 3.48 -1.15 23.53
N THR A 90 3.05 0.03 23.10
CA THR A 90 2.95 1.24 23.93
C THR A 90 1.54 1.57 24.38
N GLY A 91 0.54 1.07 23.67
CA GLY A 91 -0.87 1.29 24.00
C GLY A 91 -1.80 0.74 22.94
N PHE A 92 -3.08 0.89 23.19
CA PHE A 92 -4.12 0.58 22.22
C PHE A 92 -5.32 1.52 22.39
N GLU A 93 -6.11 1.66 21.35
CA GLU A 93 -7.36 2.40 21.33
C GLU A 93 -8.48 1.56 20.77
N ASP A 94 -9.61 1.52 21.49
CA ASP A 94 -10.83 0.84 21.05
C ASP A 94 -11.83 1.86 20.53
N GLU A 95 -12.34 1.58 19.33
CA GLU A 95 -13.44 2.30 18.72
C GLU A 95 -14.64 1.36 18.62
N SER A 96 -15.70 1.64 19.39
CA SER A 96 -16.96 0.92 19.26
C SER A 96 -17.74 1.48 18.08
N LEU A 97 -18.14 0.61 17.16
CA LEU A 97 -18.92 0.96 15.97
C LEU A 97 -20.43 0.75 16.16
N THR A 98 -20.84 0.00 17.21
CA THR A 98 -22.24 -0.37 17.47
C THR A 98 -22.82 0.37 18.67
N ALA A 99 -22.00 0.78 19.65
CA ALA A 99 -22.50 1.45 20.84
C ALA A 99 -22.76 2.95 20.61
N PRO A 100 -23.86 3.52 21.14
CA PRO A 100 -24.06 4.95 21.18
C PRO A 100 -23.03 5.59 22.12
N GLY A 101 -22.34 6.62 21.67
CA GLY A 101 -21.34 7.34 22.47
C GLY A 101 -20.71 8.45 21.65
N PRO A 102 -19.96 9.40 22.26
CA PRO A 102 -19.18 10.34 21.48
C PRO A 102 -18.24 9.54 20.61
N GLY A 103 -18.26 9.79 19.28
CA GLY A 103 -17.32 9.18 18.35
C GLY A 103 -15.90 9.50 18.82
N ALA A 104 -14.99 8.57 18.70
CA ALA A 104 -13.59 8.95 18.67
C ALA A 104 -13.44 9.85 17.44
N GLU A 105 -13.50 11.18 17.64
CA GLU A 105 -13.38 12.16 16.56
C GLU A 105 -12.02 12.05 15.88
N SER A 106 -11.03 11.53 16.60
CA SER A 106 -9.70 11.17 16.04
C SER A 106 -9.06 10.07 16.91
N SER A 107 -8.28 9.21 16.28
CA SER A 107 -7.45 8.23 17.00
C SER A 107 -6.09 8.85 17.27
N ALA A 108 -5.75 9.08 18.55
CA ALA A 108 -4.44 9.62 18.93
C ALA A 108 -3.29 8.69 18.48
N ILE A 109 -3.50 7.38 18.49
CA ILE A 109 -2.53 6.41 17.96
C ILE A 109 -2.36 6.60 16.44
N LEU A 110 -3.46 6.76 15.70
CA LEU A 110 -3.41 6.99 14.26
C LEU A 110 -2.73 8.32 13.93
N GLU A 111 -3.08 9.39 14.62
CA GLU A 111 -2.44 10.70 14.47
C GLU A 111 -0.95 10.65 14.78
N ALA A 112 -0.56 10.06 15.91
CA ALA A 112 0.84 9.90 16.29
C ALA A 112 1.63 9.08 15.26
N GLU A 113 1.02 8.07 14.63
CA GLU A 113 1.67 7.29 13.57
C GLU A 113 1.80 8.07 12.26
N ILE A 114 0.79 8.88 11.91
CA ILE A 114 0.82 9.78 10.74
C ILE A 114 1.88 10.88 10.93
N GLU A 115 1.96 11.48 12.11
CA GLU A 115 2.87 12.57 12.44
C GLU A 115 4.31 12.12 12.74
N ARG A 116 4.53 10.82 12.92
CA ARG A 116 5.85 10.28 13.24
C ARG A 116 6.90 10.77 12.23
N PRO A 117 8.02 11.37 12.71
CA PRO A 117 9.08 11.86 11.82
C PRO A 117 9.60 10.76 10.91
N ARG A 118 9.55 11.01 9.61
CA ARG A 118 9.97 10.06 8.58
C ARG A 118 11.42 10.36 8.19
N THR A 119 12.34 9.69 8.86
CA THR A 119 13.78 9.75 8.52
C THR A 119 14.17 8.46 7.79
N GLY A 120 14.93 8.57 6.69
CA GLY A 120 15.38 7.39 5.93
C GLY A 120 14.46 6.97 4.78
N PRO A 121 14.56 5.70 4.32
CA PRO A 121 13.72 5.13 3.27
C PRO A 121 12.23 5.18 3.62
N MET A 122 11.39 5.15 2.60
CA MET A 122 9.95 5.12 2.78
C MET A 122 9.53 3.83 3.51
N ARG A 123 8.71 3.98 4.54
CA ARG A 123 8.05 2.87 5.24
C ARG A 123 6.66 2.61 4.65
N ASP A 124 6.12 1.42 4.90
CA ASP A 124 4.73 1.13 4.59
C ASP A 124 3.77 1.97 5.46
N ILE A 125 2.55 2.11 5.00
CA ILE A 125 1.50 2.87 5.69
C ILE A 125 0.29 2.00 6.04
N VAL A 126 0.45 0.69 6.11
CA VAL A 126 -0.68 -0.24 6.30
C VAL A 126 -1.52 0.06 7.53
N ALA A 127 -0.92 0.57 8.60
CA ALA A 127 -1.63 0.95 9.82
C ALA A 127 -2.40 2.27 9.69
N THR A 128 -2.08 3.10 8.70
CA THR A 128 -2.58 4.49 8.54
C THR A 128 -3.32 4.74 7.24
N ILE A 129 -3.59 3.68 6.46
CA ILE A 129 -4.40 3.79 5.23
C ILE A 129 -5.79 4.32 5.61
N GLN A 130 -6.17 5.43 4.98
CA GLN A 130 -7.49 6.02 5.16
C GLN A 130 -8.54 5.30 4.30
N PRO A 131 -9.85 5.37 4.64
CA PRO A 131 -10.91 4.69 3.88
C PRO A 131 -10.88 4.99 2.38
N GLU A 132 -10.66 6.24 1.99
CA GLU A 132 -10.61 6.69 0.60
C GLU A 132 -9.37 6.14 -0.13
N GLN A 133 -8.25 6.03 0.57
CA GLN A 133 -7.03 5.43 0.05
C GLN A 133 -7.21 3.92 -0.13
N ASP A 134 -7.87 3.22 0.81
CA ASP A 134 -8.16 1.80 0.71
C ASP A 134 -9.04 1.46 -0.49
N VAL A 135 -10.01 2.31 -0.83
CA VAL A 135 -10.81 2.17 -2.05
C VAL A 135 -9.94 2.15 -3.31
N ILE A 136 -8.94 3.04 -3.38
CA ILE A 136 -8.00 3.10 -4.51
C ILE A 136 -7.09 1.87 -4.50
N VAL A 137 -6.54 1.51 -3.35
CA VAL A 137 -5.64 0.36 -3.19
C VAL A 137 -6.30 -0.93 -3.66
N ARG A 138 -7.57 -1.17 -3.27
CA ARG A 138 -8.31 -2.40 -3.59
C ARG A 138 -9.08 -2.34 -4.90
N SER A 139 -9.00 -1.26 -5.68
CA SER A 139 -9.69 -1.20 -6.97
C SER A 139 -9.16 -2.25 -7.96
N GLY A 140 -10.05 -2.77 -8.84
CA GLY A 140 -9.76 -3.88 -9.76
C GLY A 140 -8.55 -3.66 -10.68
N ILE A 141 -7.98 -4.76 -11.19
CA ILE A 141 -6.81 -4.77 -12.07
C ILE A 141 -7.12 -4.37 -13.53
N ASP A 142 -8.38 -4.39 -13.91
CA ASP A 142 -8.88 -4.23 -15.29
C ASP A 142 -9.02 -2.78 -15.74
N ARG A 143 -8.67 -1.82 -14.88
CA ARG A 143 -8.73 -0.39 -15.20
C ARG A 143 -7.45 0.33 -14.85
N THR A 144 -7.16 1.37 -15.61
CA THR A 144 -6.12 2.34 -15.27
C THR A 144 -6.61 3.27 -14.16
N VAL A 145 -5.81 3.43 -13.11
CA VAL A 145 -6.09 4.32 -11.99
C VAL A 145 -5.11 5.48 -12.03
N VAL A 146 -5.63 6.70 -12.03
CA VAL A 146 -4.84 7.93 -11.92
C VAL A 146 -5.10 8.56 -10.56
N VAL A 147 -4.05 8.71 -9.75
CA VAL A 147 -4.14 9.28 -8.40
C VAL A 147 -3.66 10.72 -8.43
N GLN A 148 -4.57 11.65 -8.15
CA GLN A 148 -4.31 13.08 -8.03
C GLN A 148 -4.35 13.53 -6.57
N GLY A 149 -3.62 14.58 -6.22
CA GLY A 149 -3.61 15.18 -4.89
C GLY A 149 -2.42 16.11 -4.69
N ALA A 150 -2.47 16.92 -3.65
CA ALA A 150 -1.39 17.83 -3.26
C ALA A 150 -0.09 17.07 -2.90
N PRO A 151 1.07 17.71 -2.88
CA PRO A 151 2.29 17.13 -2.31
C PRO A 151 2.04 16.66 -0.86
N GLY A 152 2.58 15.48 -0.49
CA GLY A 152 2.43 14.95 0.86
C GLY A 152 1.17 14.12 1.14
N THR A 153 0.16 14.08 0.26
CA THR A 153 -1.09 13.32 0.46
C THR A 153 -0.96 11.79 0.34
N GLY A 154 0.25 11.26 0.27
CA GLY A 154 0.48 9.81 0.25
C GLY A 154 0.31 9.12 -1.10
N LYS A 155 0.24 9.85 -2.24
CA LYS A 155 0.03 9.25 -3.58
C LYS A 155 0.99 8.09 -3.89
N THR A 156 2.27 8.26 -3.62
CA THR A 156 3.28 7.21 -3.83
C THR A 156 3.03 6.00 -2.94
N ALA A 157 2.67 6.23 -1.67
CA ALA A 157 2.32 5.17 -0.74
C ALA A 157 1.12 4.38 -1.25
N VAL A 158 0.03 5.06 -1.61
CA VAL A 158 -1.17 4.43 -2.19
C VAL A 158 -0.83 3.59 -3.42
N GLY A 159 0.01 4.11 -4.33
CA GLY A 159 0.45 3.38 -5.52
C GLY A 159 1.23 2.11 -5.19
N LEU A 160 2.15 2.14 -4.22
CA LEU A 160 2.92 0.97 -3.78
C LEU A 160 2.06 -0.05 -3.03
N HIS A 161 1.13 0.40 -2.18
CA HIS A 161 0.21 -0.50 -1.48
C HIS A 161 -0.79 -1.14 -2.46
N ARG A 162 -1.23 -0.40 -3.49
CA ARG A 162 -2.00 -0.98 -4.60
C ARG A 162 -1.20 -2.05 -5.34
N ALA A 163 0.07 -1.81 -5.63
CA ALA A 163 0.95 -2.80 -6.24
C ALA A 163 1.03 -4.07 -5.37
N ALA A 164 1.25 -3.92 -4.05
CA ALA A 164 1.26 -5.04 -3.11
C ALA A 164 -0.09 -5.78 -3.05
N TYR A 165 -1.21 -5.05 -3.07
CA TYR A 165 -2.54 -5.63 -3.11
C TYR A 165 -2.79 -6.45 -4.39
N LEU A 166 -2.40 -5.93 -5.55
CA LEU A 166 -2.57 -6.63 -6.83
C LEU A 166 -1.68 -7.87 -6.93
N LEU A 167 -0.44 -7.81 -6.41
CA LEU A 167 0.46 -8.97 -6.32
C LEU A 167 -0.12 -10.07 -5.44
N TYR A 168 -0.81 -9.70 -4.37
CA TYR A 168 -1.49 -10.65 -3.47
C TYR A 168 -2.76 -11.21 -4.10
N SER A 169 -3.68 -10.34 -4.53
CA SER A 169 -5.04 -10.73 -4.95
C SER A 169 -5.09 -11.34 -6.35
N HIS A 170 -4.13 -11.00 -7.22
CA HIS A 170 -4.06 -11.45 -8.62
C HIS A 170 -2.73 -12.14 -8.92
N ARG A 171 -2.20 -12.88 -7.95
CA ARG A 171 -0.87 -13.51 -8.00
C ARG A 171 -0.59 -14.25 -9.31
N GLU A 172 -1.48 -15.13 -9.74
CA GLU A 172 -1.29 -15.91 -10.97
C GLU A 172 -1.17 -15.04 -12.21
N ARG A 173 -2.03 -14.02 -12.34
CA ARG A 173 -2.04 -13.11 -13.48
C ARG A 173 -0.80 -12.23 -13.50
N VAL A 174 -0.45 -11.66 -12.33
CA VAL A 174 0.68 -10.76 -12.19
C VAL A 174 2.02 -11.50 -12.30
N SER A 175 2.12 -12.73 -11.77
CA SER A 175 3.33 -13.55 -11.91
C SER A 175 3.66 -13.89 -13.37
N ARG A 176 2.64 -14.05 -14.23
CA ARG A 176 2.84 -14.30 -15.66
C ARG A 176 3.18 -13.03 -16.45
N ALA A 177 2.52 -11.92 -16.13
CA ALA A 177 2.68 -10.65 -16.84
C ALA A 177 3.87 -9.82 -16.34
N GLY A 178 4.31 -10.05 -15.13
CA GLY A 178 5.25 -9.20 -14.39
C GLY A 178 4.59 -7.95 -13.84
N MET A 179 5.23 -7.35 -12.84
CA MET A 179 4.89 -6.03 -12.32
C MET A 179 6.12 -5.14 -12.35
N THR A 180 5.96 -3.93 -12.87
CA THR A 180 7.04 -2.96 -12.94
C THR A 180 6.62 -1.65 -12.29
N VAL A 181 7.42 -1.18 -11.34
CA VAL A 181 7.31 0.14 -10.73
C VAL A 181 8.27 1.07 -11.45
N VAL A 182 7.74 2.09 -12.11
CA VAL A 182 8.55 3.07 -12.85
C VAL A 182 8.68 4.34 -12.03
N GLY A 183 9.91 4.71 -11.70
CA GLY A 183 10.22 5.95 -10.97
C GLY A 183 10.88 7.01 -11.85
N PRO A 184 10.84 8.28 -11.42
CA PRO A 184 11.43 9.39 -12.17
C PRO A 184 12.97 9.35 -12.22
N ASN A 185 13.60 8.77 -11.20
CA ASN A 185 15.06 8.66 -11.11
C ASN A 185 15.50 7.61 -10.09
N ALA A 186 16.80 7.29 -10.07
CA ALA A 186 17.38 6.29 -9.17
C ALA A 186 17.28 6.64 -7.68
N SER A 187 17.28 7.92 -7.33
CA SER A 187 17.14 8.36 -5.93
C SER A 187 15.74 8.10 -5.40
N PHE A 188 14.72 8.35 -6.21
CA PHE A 188 13.34 8.01 -5.89
C PHE A 188 13.17 6.49 -5.73
N LEU A 189 13.72 5.68 -6.64
CA LEU A 189 13.64 4.22 -6.53
C LEU A 189 14.33 3.71 -5.26
N ARG A 190 15.49 4.26 -4.88
CA ARG A 190 16.14 3.92 -3.59
C ARG A 190 15.26 4.27 -2.39
N TYR A 191 14.55 5.39 -2.44
CA TYR A 191 13.66 5.82 -1.36
C TYR A 191 12.49 4.86 -1.14
N ILE A 192 11.90 4.30 -2.22
CA ILE A 192 10.72 3.42 -2.16
C ILE A 192 11.07 1.92 -2.12
N ARG A 193 12.34 1.57 -2.28
CA ARG A 193 12.82 0.20 -2.56
C ARG A 193 12.31 -0.85 -1.58
N ASP A 194 12.24 -0.49 -0.30
CA ASP A 194 12.01 -1.43 0.78
C ASP A 194 10.51 -1.59 1.13
N VAL A 195 9.61 -0.79 0.54
CA VAL A 195 8.17 -0.82 0.85
C VAL A 195 7.52 -2.14 0.45
N LEU A 196 7.71 -2.60 -0.79
CA LEU A 196 7.12 -3.86 -1.26
C LEU A 196 7.67 -5.09 -0.53
N PRO A 197 9.00 -5.23 -0.32
CA PRO A 197 9.56 -6.29 0.51
C PRO A 197 9.02 -6.30 1.95
N ALA A 198 8.87 -5.13 2.59
CA ALA A 198 8.26 -5.03 3.92
C ALA A 198 6.82 -5.57 3.96
N LEU A 199 6.10 -5.46 2.85
CA LEU A 199 4.74 -6.01 2.65
C LEU A 199 4.74 -7.48 2.18
N GLY A 200 5.91 -8.13 2.09
CA GLY A 200 6.04 -9.52 1.67
C GLY A 200 6.08 -9.72 0.14
N GLU A 201 6.19 -8.64 -0.64
CA GLU A 201 6.17 -8.70 -2.09
C GLU A 201 7.55 -8.36 -2.68
N VAL A 202 8.17 -9.35 -3.32
CA VAL A 202 9.53 -9.23 -3.90
C VAL A 202 9.57 -9.42 -5.42
N ASP A 203 8.42 -9.69 -6.04
CA ASP A 203 8.32 -10.04 -7.46
C ASP A 203 8.09 -8.81 -8.37
N ALA A 204 8.22 -7.58 -7.83
CA ALA A 204 8.11 -6.36 -8.61
C ALA A 204 9.49 -5.85 -9.06
N THR A 205 9.62 -5.55 -10.35
CA THR A 205 10.81 -4.88 -10.90
C THR A 205 10.69 -3.37 -10.68
N GLN A 206 11.78 -2.73 -10.27
CA GLN A 206 11.83 -1.27 -10.11
C GLN A 206 12.81 -0.69 -11.13
N THR A 207 12.40 0.30 -11.91
CA THR A 207 13.20 0.86 -13.00
C THR A 207 12.86 2.34 -13.25
N THR A 208 13.70 3.03 -14.01
CA THR A 208 13.41 4.40 -14.50
C THR A 208 12.94 4.37 -15.95
N VAL A 209 12.30 5.48 -16.38
CA VAL A 209 11.88 5.65 -17.79
C VAL A 209 13.08 5.50 -18.73
N GLU A 210 14.23 6.05 -18.36
CA GLU A 210 15.46 5.98 -19.17
C GLU A 210 15.98 4.55 -19.35
N GLN A 211 15.75 3.68 -18.37
CA GLN A 211 16.16 2.27 -18.44
C GLN A 211 15.19 1.42 -19.25
N ILE A 212 13.92 1.81 -19.33
CA ILE A 212 12.91 1.11 -20.14
C ILE A 212 13.06 1.46 -21.62
N VAL A 213 13.30 2.75 -21.90
CA VAL A 213 13.49 3.22 -23.27
C VAL A 213 15.00 3.23 -23.54
N PRO A 214 15.55 2.21 -24.26
CA PRO A 214 16.95 2.25 -24.66
C PRO A 214 17.17 3.55 -25.45
N ALA A 215 18.18 4.32 -25.08
CA ALA A 215 18.60 5.46 -25.88
C ALA A 215 18.88 4.96 -27.29
N HIS A 216 17.94 5.13 -28.19
CA HIS A 216 18.22 4.96 -29.61
C HIS A 216 19.36 5.93 -29.91
N GLY A 217 20.50 5.37 -30.29
CA GLY A 217 21.77 6.05 -30.43
C GLY A 217 21.58 7.41 -31.10
N ARG A 218 21.85 8.47 -30.34
CA ARG A 218 22.18 9.75 -30.94
C ARG A 218 23.51 9.52 -31.67
N GLN A 219 23.43 9.07 -32.89
CA GLN A 219 24.50 9.39 -33.84
C GLN A 219 24.52 10.91 -33.93
N ARG A 220 25.47 11.52 -33.25
CA ARG A 220 25.84 12.90 -33.53
C ARG A 220 26.41 12.88 -34.96
N GLY A 221 25.52 13.15 -35.93
CA GLY A 221 25.98 13.64 -37.22
C GLY A 221 26.64 15.01 -36.98
N PRO A 222 27.63 15.39 -37.84
CA PRO A 222 28.26 16.70 -37.70
C PRO A 222 27.22 17.79 -37.85
N ASP A 223 27.25 18.73 -36.90
CA ASP A 223 26.41 19.90 -36.80
C ASP A 223 26.52 20.79 -38.04
N PRO A 224 25.47 20.99 -38.85
CA PRO A 224 25.43 22.07 -39.80
C PRO A 224 24.81 23.30 -39.14
N ALA A 225 25.62 24.28 -38.82
CA ALA A 225 25.20 25.59 -38.34
C ALA A 225 24.04 26.16 -39.17
N GLY A 226 22.92 26.54 -38.49
CA GLY A 226 21.83 27.33 -39.06
C GLY A 226 20.74 27.59 -38.01
N PRO A 227 20.28 28.86 -37.86
CA PRO A 227 19.36 29.24 -36.82
C PRO A 227 17.89 28.97 -37.17
N GLY A 228 17.12 28.53 -36.20
CA GLY A 228 15.68 28.69 -36.13
C GLY A 228 14.84 27.57 -36.76
N ARG A 229 14.22 26.80 -35.87
CA ARG A 229 12.81 26.38 -35.98
C ARG A 229 12.39 25.66 -34.71
N GLU A 230 11.35 26.21 -34.06
CA GLU A 230 10.58 25.51 -33.02
C GLU A 230 10.03 24.20 -33.58
N ALA A 231 10.37 23.06 -32.97
CA ALA A 231 9.78 21.78 -33.27
C ALA A 231 8.70 21.47 -32.24
N GLY A 232 7.47 21.39 -32.73
CA GLY A 232 6.27 21.05 -31.98
C GLY A 232 6.37 19.70 -31.31
N VAL A 233 5.77 19.64 -30.13
CA VAL A 233 5.53 18.41 -29.37
C VAL A 233 4.39 17.67 -30.06
N ASP A 234 4.72 16.65 -30.84
CA ASP A 234 3.70 15.80 -31.47
C ASP A 234 3.22 14.70 -30.51
N ARG A 235 1.94 14.68 -30.40
CA ARG A 235 1.03 13.83 -29.63
C ARG A 235 1.22 12.33 -29.92
N TYR A 236 1.40 11.57 -28.84
CA TYR A 236 1.06 10.14 -28.81
C TYR A 236 0.35 9.83 -27.49
N TYR A 237 -0.96 10.06 -27.43
CA TYR A 237 -1.86 9.40 -26.47
C TYR A 237 -3.26 9.32 -27.06
N GLY A 238 -3.53 8.22 -27.77
CA GLY A 238 -4.88 7.80 -28.13
C GLY A 238 -5.38 6.75 -27.14
N GLY A 239 -5.87 7.17 -25.99
CA GLY A 239 -6.56 6.35 -25.02
C GLY A 239 -7.46 7.24 -24.18
N ARG A 240 -8.76 6.94 -24.15
CA ARG A 240 -9.73 7.70 -23.36
C ARG A 240 -9.40 7.52 -21.87
N VAL A 241 -8.88 8.55 -21.22
CA VAL A 241 -8.64 8.60 -19.78
C VAL A 241 -9.93 9.11 -19.14
N GLU A 242 -10.68 8.25 -18.48
CA GLU A 242 -11.73 8.67 -17.57
C GLU A 242 -11.08 9.05 -16.23
N ALA A 243 -11.01 10.34 -15.99
CA ALA A 243 -10.53 10.87 -14.71
C ALA A 243 -11.67 10.78 -13.69
N THR A 244 -11.61 9.81 -12.79
CA THR A 244 -12.41 9.83 -11.57
C THR A 244 -11.68 10.73 -10.57
N GLY A 245 -12.12 11.99 -10.48
CA GLY A 245 -11.56 12.95 -9.54
C GLY A 245 -12.05 12.64 -8.13
N PHE A 246 -11.14 12.27 -7.24
CA PHE A 246 -11.38 12.32 -5.79
C PHE A 246 -10.92 13.68 -5.30
N ARG A 247 -11.85 14.49 -4.76
CA ARG A 247 -11.51 15.62 -3.90
C ARG A 247 -11.33 15.05 -2.50
N VAL A 248 -10.15 15.13 -1.97
CA VAL A 248 -9.94 15.09 -0.52
C VAL A 248 -10.31 16.50 -0.06
N ALA A 249 -11.34 16.62 0.78
CA ALA A 249 -11.64 17.88 1.46
C ALA A 249 -10.50 18.16 2.45
N ASP A 250 -10.14 19.45 2.54
CA ASP A 250 -9.18 20.01 3.51
C ASP A 250 -9.65 19.77 4.96
#